data_293aad3c85dd8cae65c891c8349e0420
#
_entry.id   293aad3c85dd8cae65c891c8349e0420
#
_cell.length_a   1.000
_cell.length_b   1.000
_cell.length_c   1.000
_cell.angle_alpha   90.00
_cell.angle_beta   90.00
_cell.angle_gamma   90.00
#
_symmetry.space_group_name_H-M   'P 1'
#
loop_
_entity.id
_entity.type
_entity.pdbx_description
1 polymer ?
#
loop_
_entity_poly.entity_id
_entity_poly.type
_entity_poly.pdbx_seq_one_letter_code
_entity_poly.pdbx_strand_id
1 'polypeptide(L)'
;GAGRPIHLSSRIGPFRLQAPTSVTTSFSDLLTAAQAGERQLEGEGVLSLAVAIPSRDPMALLSQLEEGERFRFLWDSAPGLCLAASGRCNSLELSGPRRFELAQRFSAVSLNRLAAPQHCPPLARPRVLLAFSFFDSPLHEGEGVPGVQAVLPRWQLSKQGRHCWLRLQRTLGGDISARSVAEELWEQAERLGALPSDPSADQGHAPGPAIASRSSWQEGYRSVVQRGVELVEEGRLRKLVLAVRQQLLLDQPLDPLHLLAQLRLRQPGSCRFLWQQAGGPALLGASPERLLTVRQGQLRSDALAGTAPVGPTAELLTRSDKDRHEHELVVEAITDVLRAAGLTTRRPRHPRLARHGQLVHLHTPISAALEDQQPLSLAAALHPTPAVAGLPRREAMAALRSLEPFERGYYAAPIGWIDSEGDTELRVAIRSGSLQGRRLELTAGAGLVRGSAVERELAEVALKLGVLQQQLDLPHCESLR
;
A
#
# COMPACT_ATOMS: atom_id res chain seq x y z
N GLY A 1 40.11 -30.13 -17.89
CA GLY A 1 38.79 -30.69 -17.87
C GLY A 1 37.75 -29.59 -17.92
N ALA A 2 37.16 -29.40 -19.10
CA ALA A 2 36.12 -28.36 -19.30
C ALA A 2 34.76 -28.86 -18.82
N GLY A 3 34.17 -28.16 -17.84
CA GLY A 3 32.79 -28.38 -17.43
C GLY A 3 31.83 -27.70 -18.40
N ARG A 4 30.91 -28.47 -18.98
CA ARG A 4 29.84 -27.97 -19.84
C ARG A 4 28.79 -27.26 -19.03
N PRO A 5 28.20 -26.14 -19.50
CA PRO A 5 27.07 -25.54 -18.87
C PRO A 5 25.78 -26.32 -19.18
N ILE A 6 24.98 -26.53 -18.14
CA ILE A 6 23.67 -27.18 -18.26
C ILE A 6 22.71 -26.14 -18.80
N HIS A 7 22.26 -26.33 -20.03
CA HIS A 7 21.14 -25.58 -20.62
C HIS A 7 19.83 -26.05 -20.00
N LEU A 8 19.24 -25.26 -19.13
CA LEU A 8 17.82 -25.39 -18.75
C LEU A 8 16.97 -24.70 -19.82
N SER A 9 16.52 -25.51 -20.77
CA SER A 9 15.53 -25.11 -21.75
C SER A 9 14.15 -25.09 -21.09
N SER A 10 13.70 -23.91 -20.68
CA SER A 10 12.31 -23.69 -20.25
C SER A 10 11.45 -23.46 -21.50
N ARG A 11 10.86 -24.50 -22.01
CA ARG A 11 9.72 -24.37 -22.93
C ARG A 11 8.49 -24.01 -22.09
N ILE A 12 8.15 -22.74 -22.03
CA ILE A 12 6.86 -22.29 -21.54
C ILE A 12 5.86 -22.52 -22.69
N GLY A 13 5.06 -23.58 -22.57
CA GLY A 13 3.93 -23.79 -23.44
C GLY A 13 2.80 -22.81 -23.12
N PRO A 14 1.84 -22.60 -24.04
CA PRO A 14 0.76 -21.65 -23.83
C PRO A 14 -0.08 -22.05 -22.62
N PHE A 15 -0.21 -21.13 -21.67
CA PHE A 15 -1.07 -21.29 -20.51
C PHE A 15 -2.50 -21.50 -20.97
N ARG A 16 -2.99 -22.73 -20.87
CA ARG A 16 -4.43 -22.99 -20.87
C ARG A 16 -4.96 -22.54 -19.52
N LEU A 17 -5.89 -21.61 -19.52
CA LEU A 17 -6.78 -21.36 -18.39
C LEU A 17 -7.49 -22.69 -18.09
N GLN A 18 -6.91 -23.48 -17.21
CA GLN A 18 -7.63 -24.63 -16.68
C GLN A 18 -8.74 -24.07 -15.79
N ALA A 19 -9.95 -24.52 -16.07
CA ALA A 19 -11.07 -24.38 -15.14
C ALA A 19 -10.62 -24.87 -13.77
N PRO A 20 -11.12 -24.25 -12.66
CA PRO A 20 -10.68 -24.60 -11.32
C PRO A 20 -10.85 -26.10 -11.09
N THR A 21 -9.74 -26.82 -11.09
CA THR A 21 -9.71 -28.22 -10.72
C THR A 21 -10.00 -28.29 -9.23
N SER A 22 -11.13 -28.91 -8.92
CA SER A 22 -11.62 -29.30 -7.59
C SER A 22 -11.13 -28.42 -6.44
N VAL A 23 -11.89 -27.38 -6.20
CA VAL A 23 -11.98 -26.70 -4.90
C VAL A 23 -12.01 -27.79 -3.82
N THR A 24 -11.23 -27.61 -2.75
CA THR A 24 -11.37 -28.40 -1.53
C THR A 24 -12.83 -28.35 -1.10
N THR A 25 -13.60 -29.37 -1.44
CA THR A 25 -15.05 -29.37 -1.31
C THR A 25 -15.54 -30.00 -0.02
N SER A 26 -14.62 -30.60 0.75
CA SER A 26 -14.95 -31.28 1.99
C SER A 26 -13.92 -31.03 3.08
N PHE A 27 -14.37 -31.13 4.32
CA PHE A 27 -13.47 -31.12 5.47
C PHE A 27 -12.44 -32.27 5.41
N SER A 28 -12.85 -33.43 4.94
CA SER A 28 -11.96 -34.58 4.77
C SER A 28 -10.76 -34.26 3.86
N ASP A 29 -11.01 -33.59 2.74
CA ASP A 29 -9.94 -33.15 1.83
C ASP A 29 -9.01 -32.14 2.49
N LEU A 30 -9.56 -31.19 3.22
CA LEU A 30 -8.79 -30.21 3.97
C LEU A 30 -7.93 -30.86 5.05
N LEU A 31 -8.48 -31.81 5.78
CA LEU A 31 -7.75 -32.57 6.80
C LEU A 31 -6.60 -33.37 6.18
N THR A 32 -6.83 -34.01 5.04
CA THR A 32 -5.80 -34.74 4.30
C THR A 32 -4.65 -33.80 3.89
N ALA A 33 -4.97 -32.62 3.39
CA ALA A 33 -3.98 -31.61 3.06
C ALA A 33 -3.21 -31.14 4.30
N ALA A 34 -3.91 -30.91 5.41
CA ALA A 34 -3.29 -30.52 6.67
C ALA A 34 -2.28 -31.55 7.18
N GLN A 35 -2.64 -32.82 7.11
CA GLN A 35 -1.77 -33.93 7.50
C GLN A 35 -0.55 -34.05 6.57
N ALA A 36 -0.71 -33.82 5.29
CA ALA A 36 0.40 -33.78 4.35
C ALA A 36 1.37 -32.62 4.67
N GLY A 37 0.85 -31.46 5.00
CA GLY A 37 1.66 -30.31 5.45
C GLY A 37 2.40 -30.56 6.75
N GLU A 38 1.76 -31.21 7.70
CA GLU A 38 2.39 -31.61 8.97
C GLU A 38 3.59 -32.55 8.74
N ARG A 39 3.44 -33.53 7.85
CA ARG A 39 4.54 -34.42 7.49
C ARG A 39 5.68 -33.67 6.81
N GLN A 40 5.37 -32.73 5.93
CA GLN A 40 6.36 -31.88 5.28
C GLN A 40 7.17 -31.05 6.28
N LEU A 41 6.53 -30.58 7.35
CA LEU A 41 7.15 -29.78 8.40
C LEU A 41 7.86 -30.63 9.46
N GLU A 42 7.70 -31.94 9.43
CA GLU A 42 8.23 -32.84 10.49
C GLU A 42 7.75 -32.43 11.90
N GLY A 43 6.53 -31.86 11.98
CA GLY A 43 5.90 -31.43 13.22
C GLY A 43 6.24 -30.01 13.70
N GLU A 44 7.18 -29.32 13.05
CA GLU A 44 7.58 -27.97 13.43
C GLU A 44 7.53 -27.01 12.23
N GLY A 45 7.03 -25.80 12.46
CA GLY A 45 6.95 -24.75 11.46
C GLY A 45 5.53 -24.28 11.20
N VAL A 46 5.33 -23.54 10.12
CA VAL A 46 4.05 -22.91 9.79
C VAL A 46 3.28 -23.74 8.77
N LEU A 47 2.08 -24.17 9.16
CA LEU A 47 1.11 -24.78 8.27
C LEU A 47 0.21 -23.69 7.68
N SER A 48 0.07 -23.68 6.36
CA SER A 48 -0.72 -22.70 5.59
C SER A 48 -1.75 -23.45 4.75
N LEU A 49 -3.02 -23.26 5.07
CA LEU A 49 -4.14 -23.92 4.40
C LEU A 49 -5.10 -22.88 3.84
N ALA A 50 -5.77 -23.21 2.75
CA ALA A 50 -6.74 -22.33 2.12
C ALA A 50 -7.98 -23.09 1.67
N VAL A 51 -9.11 -22.38 1.67
CA VAL A 51 -10.37 -22.88 1.10
C VAL A 51 -11.04 -21.77 0.29
N ALA A 52 -11.71 -22.15 -0.78
CA ALA A 52 -12.59 -21.23 -1.49
C ALA A 52 -13.86 -21.02 -0.67
N ILE A 53 -14.36 -19.81 -0.68
CA ILE A 53 -15.62 -19.43 -0.03
C ILE A 53 -16.54 -18.77 -1.05
N PRO A 54 -17.86 -18.67 -0.77
CA PRO A 54 -18.74 -17.86 -1.60
C PRO A 54 -18.21 -16.43 -1.72
N SER A 55 -18.49 -15.79 -2.85
CA SER A 55 -18.02 -14.43 -3.10
C SER A 55 -18.51 -13.47 -2.02
N ARG A 56 -17.58 -12.88 -1.29
CA ARG A 56 -17.82 -11.90 -0.22
C ARG A 56 -16.83 -10.77 -0.35
N ASP A 57 -17.23 -9.56 0.07
CA ASP A 57 -16.35 -8.40 0.08
C ASP A 57 -15.36 -8.48 1.24
N PRO A 58 -14.04 -8.58 1.01
CA PRO A 58 -13.06 -8.61 2.09
C PRO A 58 -13.08 -7.39 3.00
N MET A 59 -13.40 -6.21 2.48
CA MET A 59 -13.54 -5.00 3.32
C MET A 59 -14.65 -5.17 4.36
N ALA A 60 -15.79 -5.72 3.95
CA ALA A 60 -16.93 -5.94 4.84
C ALA A 60 -16.66 -7.05 5.87
N LEU A 61 -15.84 -8.03 5.51
CA LEU A 61 -15.56 -9.17 6.37
C LEU A 61 -14.35 -9.00 7.28
N LEU A 62 -13.54 -7.95 7.10
CA LEU A 62 -12.29 -7.79 7.84
C LEU A 62 -12.52 -7.79 9.36
N SER A 63 -13.57 -7.13 9.84
CA SER A 63 -13.93 -7.12 11.26
C SER A 63 -14.43 -8.46 11.79
N GLN A 64 -14.76 -9.40 10.89
CA GLN A 64 -15.25 -10.74 11.24
C GLN A 64 -14.14 -11.79 11.31
N LEU A 65 -12.93 -11.48 10.83
CA LEU A 65 -11.83 -12.45 10.76
C LEU A 65 -11.27 -12.80 12.14
N GLU A 66 -11.16 -11.83 13.04
CA GLU A 66 -10.73 -12.05 14.41
C GLU A 66 -11.47 -11.12 15.37
N GLU A 67 -11.61 -11.57 16.60
CA GLU A 67 -12.14 -10.77 17.69
C GLU A 67 -11.01 -10.03 18.43
N GLY A 68 -11.31 -8.82 18.90
CA GLY A 68 -10.42 -8.04 19.72
C GLY A 68 -9.50 -7.10 18.94
N GLU A 69 -8.61 -6.42 19.68
CA GLU A 69 -7.62 -5.52 19.11
C GLU A 69 -6.47 -6.32 18.51
N ARG A 70 -6.44 -6.37 17.17
CA ARG A 70 -5.44 -7.12 16.43
C ARG A 70 -4.92 -6.33 15.26
N PHE A 71 -3.78 -6.77 14.70
CA PHE A 71 -3.29 -6.28 13.43
C PHE A 71 -4.34 -6.48 12.35
N ARG A 72 -4.65 -5.41 11.59
CA ARG A 72 -5.55 -5.47 10.44
C ARG A 72 -4.90 -4.81 9.24
N PHE A 73 -5.13 -5.41 8.08
CA PHE A 73 -4.66 -4.91 6.79
C PHE A 73 -5.78 -5.01 5.75
N LEU A 74 -5.87 -3.99 4.92
CA LEU A 74 -6.73 -4.02 3.75
C LEU A 74 -5.97 -3.50 2.54
N TRP A 75 -6.13 -4.17 1.41
CA TRP A 75 -5.62 -3.77 0.11
C TRP A 75 -6.75 -3.91 -0.89
N ASP A 76 -7.32 -2.79 -1.32
CA ASP A 76 -8.54 -2.80 -2.13
C ASP A 76 -8.28 -2.11 -3.46
N SER A 77 -7.97 -2.90 -4.48
CA SER A 77 -7.86 -2.48 -5.87
C SER A 77 -9.10 -2.83 -6.68
N ALA A 78 -10.24 -3.07 -6.03
CA ALA A 78 -11.46 -3.44 -6.73
C ALA A 78 -11.76 -2.43 -7.86
N PRO A 79 -12.14 -2.92 -9.07
CA PRO A 79 -12.57 -4.29 -9.39
C PRO A 79 -11.45 -5.35 -9.50
N GLY A 80 -10.18 -5.00 -9.28
CA GLY A 80 -9.07 -5.95 -9.21
C GLY A 80 -8.98 -6.67 -7.85
N LEU A 81 -7.76 -7.01 -7.43
CA LEU A 81 -7.52 -7.72 -6.18
C LEU A 81 -8.01 -6.92 -4.97
N CYS A 82 -8.81 -7.57 -4.13
CA CYS A 82 -9.11 -7.11 -2.78
C CYS A 82 -8.59 -8.12 -1.77
N LEU A 83 -7.77 -7.66 -0.86
CA LEU A 83 -7.07 -8.48 0.13
C LEU A 83 -7.31 -7.92 1.53
N ALA A 84 -7.83 -8.74 2.42
CA ALA A 84 -7.98 -8.41 3.84
C ALA A 84 -7.16 -9.41 4.67
N ALA A 85 -6.51 -8.93 5.71
CA ALA A 85 -5.73 -9.78 6.58
C ALA A 85 -5.87 -9.34 8.04
N SER A 86 -5.79 -10.30 8.94
CA SER A 86 -5.92 -10.08 10.36
C SER A 86 -4.99 -11.00 11.15
N GLY A 87 -4.43 -10.46 12.22
CA GLY A 87 -3.53 -11.19 13.10
C GLY A 87 -2.15 -11.43 12.50
N ARG A 88 -1.22 -11.83 13.37
CA ARG A 88 0.16 -12.11 12.98
C ARG A 88 0.48 -13.58 13.22
N CYS A 89 0.97 -14.26 12.19
CA CYS A 89 1.63 -15.55 12.33
C CYS A 89 3.11 -15.35 12.65
N ASN A 90 3.76 -14.49 11.88
CA ASN A 90 5.14 -14.08 12.08
C ASN A 90 5.32 -12.65 11.60
N SER A 91 6.27 -11.93 12.15
CA SER A 91 6.51 -10.54 11.77
C SER A 91 7.95 -10.11 11.97
N LEU A 92 8.34 -9.09 11.22
CA LEU A 92 9.61 -8.39 11.35
C LEU A 92 9.34 -6.91 11.55
N GLU A 93 10.06 -6.30 12.46
CA GLU A 93 10.00 -4.87 12.73
C GLU A 93 11.39 -4.36 13.01
N LEU A 94 11.89 -3.44 12.20
CA LEU A 94 13.21 -2.85 12.37
C LEU A 94 13.32 -1.50 11.67
N SER A 95 14.39 -0.79 12.00
CA SER A 95 14.78 0.48 11.36
C SER A 95 16.22 0.39 10.86
N GLY A 96 16.61 1.34 10.02
CA GLY A 96 17.97 1.44 9.51
C GLY A 96 18.07 1.26 7.99
N PRO A 97 19.26 1.46 7.43
CA PRO A 97 19.47 1.53 5.99
C PRO A 97 19.28 0.19 5.26
N ARG A 98 19.27 -0.93 6.00
CA ARG A 98 19.08 -2.27 5.43
C ARG A 98 17.63 -2.77 5.48
N ARG A 99 16.69 -1.91 5.82
CA ARG A 99 15.28 -2.27 6.04
C ARG A 99 14.62 -2.98 4.85
N PHE A 100 14.87 -2.54 3.63
CA PHE A 100 14.34 -3.20 2.42
C PHE A 100 14.99 -4.57 2.19
N GLU A 101 16.30 -4.65 2.30
CA GLU A 101 17.03 -5.91 2.17
C GLU A 101 16.56 -6.95 3.19
N LEU A 102 16.43 -6.55 4.45
CA LEU A 102 16.00 -7.46 5.52
C LEU A 102 14.52 -7.84 5.39
N ALA A 103 13.67 -6.93 4.93
CA ALA A 103 12.27 -7.25 4.61
C ALA A 103 12.17 -8.24 3.44
N GLN A 104 12.99 -8.10 2.40
CA GLN A 104 13.05 -9.06 1.29
C GLN A 104 13.46 -10.45 1.80
N ARG A 105 14.49 -10.51 2.62
CA ARG A 105 14.99 -11.77 3.19
C ARG A 105 13.97 -12.43 4.10
N PHE A 106 13.35 -11.66 4.99
CA PHE A 106 12.26 -12.14 5.85
C PHE A 106 11.11 -12.72 5.04
N SER A 107 10.67 -12.00 4.00
CA SER A 107 9.57 -12.42 3.13
C SER A 107 9.89 -13.70 2.40
N ALA A 108 11.06 -13.79 1.78
CA ALA A 108 11.51 -14.98 1.06
C ALA A 108 11.61 -16.20 1.98
N VAL A 109 12.23 -16.04 3.14
CA VAL A 109 12.40 -17.13 4.11
C VAL A 109 11.06 -17.58 4.68
N SER A 110 10.21 -16.64 5.09
CA SER A 110 8.90 -16.95 5.67
C SER A 110 8.02 -17.69 4.68
N LEU A 111 7.94 -17.22 3.43
CA LEU A 111 7.09 -17.82 2.41
C LEU A 111 7.63 -19.16 1.90
N ASN A 112 8.95 -19.33 1.80
CA ASN A 112 9.56 -20.59 1.37
C ASN A 112 9.46 -21.71 2.44
N ARG A 113 9.39 -21.34 3.70
CA ARG A 113 9.28 -22.31 4.82
C ARG A 113 7.87 -22.74 5.14
N LEU A 114 6.86 -22.12 4.54
CA LEU A 114 5.47 -22.55 4.72
C LEU A 114 5.26 -23.95 4.16
N ALA A 115 4.54 -24.78 4.91
CA ALA A 115 3.89 -25.94 4.33
C ALA A 115 2.53 -25.52 3.80
N ALA A 116 2.45 -25.32 2.51
CA ALA A 116 1.23 -25.00 1.77
C ALA A 116 0.93 -26.13 0.78
N PRO A 117 0.37 -27.25 1.26
CA PRO A 117 0.31 -28.51 0.50
C PRO A 117 -0.73 -28.52 -0.62
N GLN A 118 -1.58 -27.52 -0.69
CA GLN A 118 -2.69 -27.47 -1.64
C GLN A 118 -2.31 -26.74 -2.91
N HIS A 119 -2.86 -27.18 -4.03
CA HIS A 119 -2.87 -26.38 -5.26
C HIS A 119 -3.93 -25.29 -5.17
N CYS A 120 -3.49 -24.03 -5.21
CA CYS A 120 -4.36 -22.87 -5.15
C CYS A 120 -4.10 -21.94 -6.34
N PRO A 121 -5.13 -21.21 -6.80
CA PRO A 121 -4.91 -20.18 -7.83
C PRO A 121 -4.01 -19.05 -7.30
N PRO A 122 -3.40 -18.26 -8.19
CA PRO A 122 -2.55 -17.11 -7.78
C PRO A 122 -3.22 -16.16 -6.79
N LEU A 123 -4.53 -15.97 -6.93
CA LEU A 123 -5.35 -15.18 -6.01
C LEU A 123 -5.18 -15.61 -4.55
N ALA A 124 -5.10 -16.91 -4.30
CA ALA A 124 -5.05 -17.49 -2.95
C ALA A 124 -3.63 -17.61 -2.38
N ARG A 125 -2.58 -17.23 -3.12
CA ARG A 125 -1.19 -17.34 -2.64
C ARG A 125 -0.99 -16.64 -1.31
N PRO A 126 -0.20 -17.23 -0.39
CA PRO A 126 0.18 -16.56 0.84
C PRO A 126 1.02 -15.33 0.53
N ARG A 127 0.83 -14.27 1.32
CA ARG A 127 1.50 -12.99 1.15
C ARG A 127 2.11 -12.51 2.45
N VAL A 128 3.25 -11.83 2.34
CA VAL A 128 3.80 -11.00 3.40
C VAL A 128 3.36 -9.56 3.14
N LEU A 129 2.83 -8.91 4.15
CA LEU A 129 2.33 -7.54 4.10
C LEU A 129 3.42 -6.60 4.57
N LEU A 130 3.55 -5.45 3.89
CA LEU A 130 4.69 -4.56 4.05
C LEU A 130 4.22 -3.12 4.29
N ALA A 131 4.77 -2.47 5.30
CA ALA A 131 4.67 -1.03 5.49
C ALA A 131 6.04 -0.46 5.85
N PHE A 132 6.49 0.50 5.06
CA PHE A 132 7.75 1.20 5.28
C PHE A 132 7.47 2.59 5.83
N SER A 133 8.41 3.15 6.57
CA SER A 133 8.41 4.57 6.88
C SER A 133 9.11 5.35 5.77
N PHE A 134 8.84 6.66 5.70
CA PHE A 134 9.47 7.52 4.69
C PHE A 134 10.99 7.58 4.89
N PHE A 135 11.43 7.87 6.12
CA PHE A 135 12.83 7.80 6.50
C PHE A 135 13.18 6.40 7.03
N ASP A 136 14.43 5.99 6.91
CA ASP A 136 14.85 4.66 7.35
C ASP A 136 14.89 4.49 8.88
N SER A 137 14.94 5.60 9.60
CA SER A 137 14.91 5.64 11.06
C SER A 137 14.14 6.86 11.54
N PRO A 138 13.45 6.79 12.69
CA PRO A 138 12.81 7.96 13.28
C PRO A 138 13.85 8.97 13.73
N LEU A 139 13.45 10.25 13.81
CA LEU A 139 14.33 11.33 14.26
C LEU A 139 14.75 11.14 15.72
N HIS A 140 13.82 10.66 16.55
CA HIS A 140 14.05 10.34 17.95
C HIS A 140 13.79 8.85 18.19
N GLU A 141 14.76 8.16 18.79
CA GLU A 141 14.65 6.75 19.13
C GLU A 141 13.44 6.49 20.02
N GLY A 142 12.66 5.46 19.68
CA GLY A 142 11.44 5.08 20.40
C GLY A 142 10.20 5.88 20.04
N GLU A 143 10.32 6.87 19.18
CA GLU A 143 9.20 7.65 18.66
C GLU A 143 8.90 7.31 17.20
N GLY A 144 7.66 7.53 16.77
CA GLY A 144 7.23 7.30 15.41
C GLY A 144 7.02 5.82 15.06
N VAL A 145 7.09 5.53 13.77
CA VAL A 145 6.89 4.16 13.25
C VAL A 145 8.23 3.53 12.88
N PRO A 146 8.34 2.19 12.93
CA PRO A 146 9.57 1.51 12.50
C PRO A 146 9.89 1.77 11.02
N GLY A 147 11.15 1.61 10.67
CA GLY A 147 11.62 1.73 9.28
C GLY A 147 10.94 0.76 8.33
N VAL A 148 10.61 -0.42 8.81
CA VAL A 148 9.77 -1.40 8.11
C VAL A 148 9.03 -2.28 9.11
N GLN A 149 7.82 -2.65 8.72
CA GLN A 149 7.05 -3.76 9.29
C GLN A 149 6.70 -4.73 8.17
N ALA A 150 7.01 -6.00 8.38
CA ALA A 150 6.65 -7.07 7.48
C ALA A 150 5.86 -8.11 8.28
N VAL A 151 4.68 -8.48 7.79
CA VAL A 151 3.76 -9.37 8.53
C VAL A 151 3.34 -10.52 7.64
N LEU A 152 3.61 -11.74 8.11
CA LEU A 152 2.93 -12.93 7.61
C LEU A 152 1.63 -13.07 8.43
N PRO A 153 0.46 -12.83 7.82
CA PRO A 153 -0.78 -12.77 8.58
C PRO A 153 -1.25 -14.15 9.03
N ARG A 154 -2.05 -14.19 10.09
CA ARG A 154 -2.75 -15.38 10.50
C ARG A 154 -3.90 -15.71 9.57
N TRP A 155 -4.74 -14.73 9.30
CA TRP A 155 -5.87 -14.83 8.39
C TRP A 155 -5.63 -13.97 7.15
N GLN A 156 -5.90 -14.53 5.98
CA GLN A 156 -5.85 -13.81 4.71
C GLN A 156 -7.10 -14.15 3.90
N LEU A 157 -7.83 -13.12 3.53
CA LEU A 157 -9.01 -13.22 2.67
C LEU A 157 -8.72 -12.48 1.37
N SER A 158 -8.82 -13.15 0.24
CA SER A 158 -8.51 -12.56 -1.06
C SER A 158 -9.65 -12.80 -2.05
N LYS A 159 -9.97 -11.74 -2.80
CA LYS A 159 -11.04 -11.75 -3.79
C LYS A 159 -10.59 -11.08 -5.07
N GLN A 160 -10.96 -11.68 -6.18
CA GLN A 160 -10.89 -11.07 -7.50
C GLN A 160 -12.03 -11.61 -8.38
N GLY A 161 -12.84 -10.70 -8.93
CA GLY A 161 -14.04 -11.09 -9.64
C GLY A 161 -15.02 -11.85 -8.73
N ARG A 162 -15.37 -13.07 -9.14
CA ARG A 162 -16.28 -13.95 -8.38
C ARG A 162 -15.57 -14.90 -7.44
N HIS A 163 -14.25 -14.92 -7.47
CA HIS A 163 -13.44 -15.86 -6.70
C HIS A 163 -13.01 -15.25 -5.39
N CYS A 164 -13.21 -15.99 -4.31
CA CYS A 164 -12.85 -15.58 -2.97
C CYS A 164 -12.22 -16.76 -2.22
N TRP A 165 -11.08 -16.52 -1.57
CA TRP A 165 -10.32 -17.54 -0.86
C TRP A 165 -9.97 -17.07 0.55
N LEU A 166 -10.13 -17.98 1.50
CA LEU A 166 -9.73 -17.78 2.89
C LEU A 166 -8.52 -18.67 3.20
N ARG A 167 -7.48 -18.07 3.78
CA ARG A 167 -6.25 -18.77 4.20
C ARG A 167 -6.01 -18.55 5.68
N LEU A 168 -5.62 -19.64 6.34
CA LEU A 168 -5.17 -19.62 7.73
C LEU A 168 -3.72 -20.10 7.80
N GLN A 169 -2.90 -19.40 8.58
CA GLN A 169 -1.51 -19.75 8.83
C GLN A 169 -1.26 -19.83 10.33
N ARG A 170 -0.78 -20.98 10.75
CA ARG A 170 -0.49 -21.28 12.16
C ARG A 170 0.84 -21.98 12.32
N THR A 171 1.60 -21.58 13.32
CA THR A 171 2.76 -22.34 13.76
C THR A 171 2.31 -23.58 14.53
N LEU A 172 2.74 -24.75 14.07
CA LEU A 172 2.44 -26.02 14.75
C LEU A 172 3.24 -26.14 16.04
N GLY A 173 2.65 -26.78 17.02
CA GLY A 173 3.27 -27.03 18.32
C GLY A 173 2.29 -26.77 19.46
N GLY A 174 2.57 -27.35 20.66
CA GLY A 174 1.68 -27.24 21.78
C GLY A 174 0.29 -27.77 21.48
N ASP A 175 -0.75 -26.94 21.67
CA ASP A 175 -2.15 -27.29 21.41
C ASP A 175 -2.52 -27.16 19.90
N ILE A 176 -1.60 -26.69 19.06
CA ILE A 176 -1.85 -26.44 17.64
C ILE A 176 -1.35 -27.63 16.81
N SER A 177 -2.29 -28.46 16.38
CA SER A 177 -2.06 -29.59 15.49
C SER A 177 -2.56 -29.31 14.09
N ALA A 178 -2.16 -30.11 13.13
CA ALA A 178 -2.67 -30.02 11.76
C ALA A 178 -4.21 -30.13 11.71
N ARG A 179 -4.79 -31.05 12.50
CA ARG A 179 -6.24 -31.19 12.61
C ARG A 179 -6.88 -29.91 13.16
N SER A 180 -6.32 -29.32 14.22
CA SER A 180 -6.89 -28.10 14.81
C SER A 180 -6.85 -26.91 13.85
N VAL A 181 -5.82 -26.80 13.02
CA VAL A 181 -5.73 -25.79 11.98
C VAL A 181 -6.80 -25.99 10.91
N ALA A 182 -6.99 -27.23 10.45
CA ALA A 182 -8.03 -27.56 9.48
C ALA A 182 -9.44 -27.26 10.04
N GLU A 183 -9.70 -27.62 11.29
CA GLU A 183 -10.97 -27.34 11.96
C GLU A 183 -11.23 -25.83 12.10
N GLU A 184 -10.24 -25.08 12.54
CA GLU A 184 -10.35 -23.61 12.67
C GLU A 184 -10.65 -22.94 11.33
N LEU A 185 -9.93 -23.32 10.28
CA LEU A 185 -10.18 -22.79 8.93
C LEU A 185 -11.57 -23.14 8.43
N TRP A 186 -11.97 -24.39 8.59
CA TRP A 186 -13.28 -24.85 8.11
C TRP A 186 -14.43 -24.16 8.82
N GLU A 187 -14.38 -24.06 10.14
CA GLU A 187 -15.39 -23.36 10.95
C GLU A 187 -15.50 -21.89 10.54
N GLN A 188 -14.37 -21.21 10.36
CA GLN A 188 -14.36 -19.81 9.93
C GLN A 188 -14.94 -19.66 8.52
N ALA A 189 -14.58 -20.54 7.60
CA ALA A 189 -15.09 -20.52 6.23
C ALA A 189 -16.62 -20.72 6.20
N GLU A 190 -17.16 -21.65 6.98
CA GLU A 190 -18.60 -21.87 7.11
C GLU A 190 -19.29 -20.63 7.70
N ARG A 191 -18.72 -20.06 8.75
CA ARG A 191 -19.26 -18.87 9.39
C ARG A 191 -19.31 -17.67 8.43
N LEU A 192 -18.24 -17.40 7.70
CA LEU A 192 -18.18 -16.31 6.72
C LEU A 192 -19.12 -16.54 5.54
N GLY A 193 -19.19 -17.79 5.08
CA GLY A 193 -20.09 -18.18 3.97
C GLY A 193 -21.57 -18.07 4.32
N ALA A 194 -21.93 -18.19 5.60
CA ALA A 194 -23.31 -18.05 6.08
C ALA A 194 -23.75 -16.60 6.30
N LEU A 195 -22.81 -15.64 6.30
CA LEU A 195 -23.16 -14.24 6.41
C LEU A 195 -23.92 -13.75 5.18
N PRO A 196 -24.77 -12.71 5.31
CA PRO A 196 -25.44 -12.09 4.17
C PRO A 196 -24.41 -11.64 3.12
N SER A 197 -24.76 -11.75 1.83
CA SER A 197 -23.84 -11.38 0.73
C SER A 197 -23.53 -9.89 0.68
N ASP A 198 -24.36 -9.05 1.26
CA ASP A 198 -24.15 -7.61 1.41
C ASP A 198 -24.55 -7.16 2.81
N PRO A 199 -23.62 -7.25 3.78
CA PRO A 199 -23.90 -6.80 5.14
C PRO A 199 -24.09 -5.27 5.25
N SER A 200 -23.73 -4.49 4.22
CA SER A 200 -23.88 -3.04 4.23
C SER A 200 -25.29 -2.58 3.88
N ALA A 201 -26.11 -3.44 3.27
CA ALA A 201 -27.48 -3.09 2.89
C ALA A 201 -28.42 -2.82 4.09
N ASP A 202 -28.05 -3.31 5.28
CA ASP A 202 -28.83 -3.20 6.51
C ASP A 202 -28.29 -2.16 7.51
N GLN A 203 -27.11 -1.62 7.26
CA GLN A 203 -26.60 -0.52 8.06
C GLN A 203 -27.23 0.77 7.52
N GLY A 204 -28.38 1.11 8.09
CA GLY A 204 -28.99 2.42 7.87
C GLY A 204 -27.91 3.49 7.96
N HIS A 205 -27.98 4.50 7.10
CA HIS A 205 -27.08 5.63 7.06
C HIS A 205 -27.14 6.39 8.39
N ALA A 206 -26.52 5.83 9.43
CA ALA A 206 -26.23 6.62 10.61
C ALA A 206 -25.27 7.73 10.16
N PRO A 207 -25.55 9.01 10.48
CA PRO A 207 -24.63 10.08 10.16
C PRO A 207 -23.28 9.73 10.78
N GLY A 208 -22.21 9.71 9.94
CA GLY A 208 -20.86 9.53 10.42
C GLY A 208 -20.44 10.64 11.38
N PRO A 209 -19.33 10.50 12.11
CA PRO A 209 -18.83 11.56 12.95
C PRO A 209 -18.53 12.81 12.14
N ALA A 210 -18.73 13.96 12.77
CA ALA A 210 -18.45 15.25 12.20
C ALA A 210 -17.11 15.79 12.72
N ILE A 211 -16.52 16.72 11.98
CA ILE A 211 -15.32 17.44 12.42
C ILE A 211 -15.71 18.46 13.48
N ALA A 212 -15.20 18.27 14.70
CA ALA A 212 -15.41 19.21 15.81
C ALA A 212 -14.42 20.38 15.78
N SER A 213 -13.15 20.12 15.43
CA SER A 213 -12.14 21.17 15.33
C SER A 213 -11.05 20.81 14.31
N ARG A 214 -10.33 21.85 13.84
CA ARG A 214 -9.23 21.73 12.88
C ARG A 214 -8.03 22.53 13.36
N SER A 215 -6.83 22.00 13.12
CA SER A 215 -5.62 22.79 13.29
C SER A 215 -5.45 23.78 12.14
N SER A 216 -4.86 24.95 12.45
CA SER A 216 -4.39 25.89 11.44
C SER A 216 -3.02 25.41 10.91
N TRP A 217 -2.84 25.40 9.59
CA TRP A 217 -1.60 24.93 8.96
C TRP A 217 -0.98 25.96 8.02
N GLN A 218 -1.75 26.96 7.56
CA GLN A 218 -1.37 27.83 6.45
C GLN A 218 -0.13 28.68 6.73
N GLU A 219 -0.08 29.35 7.88
CA GLU A 219 1.03 30.27 8.19
C GLU A 219 2.36 29.54 8.42
N GLY A 220 2.35 28.46 9.18
CA GLY A 220 3.54 27.62 9.37
C GLY A 220 4.05 27.05 8.07
N TYR A 221 3.16 26.55 7.22
CA TYR A 221 3.52 26.00 5.92
C TYR A 221 4.03 27.08 4.96
N ARG A 222 3.43 28.27 4.97
CA ARG A 222 3.91 29.41 4.16
C ARG A 222 5.39 29.69 4.42
N SER A 223 5.77 29.75 5.68
CA SER A 223 7.15 29.98 6.09
C SER A 223 8.10 28.89 5.57
N VAL A 224 7.69 27.64 5.68
CA VAL A 224 8.46 26.49 5.21
C VAL A 224 8.60 26.50 3.69
N VAL A 225 7.52 26.78 2.95
CA VAL A 225 7.51 26.87 1.50
C VAL A 225 8.40 28.00 0.99
N GLN A 226 8.38 29.16 1.66
CA GLN A 226 9.28 30.28 1.32
C GLN A 226 10.74 29.84 1.37
N ARG A 227 11.14 29.13 2.42
CA ARG A 227 12.50 28.60 2.55
C ARG A 227 12.81 27.55 1.47
N GLY A 228 11.86 26.68 1.17
CA GLY A 228 12.00 25.68 0.09
C GLY A 228 12.16 26.31 -1.29
N VAL A 229 11.41 27.35 -1.60
CA VAL A 229 11.53 28.11 -2.86
C VAL A 229 12.93 28.74 -2.95
N GLU A 230 13.45 29.34 -1.89
CA GLU A 230 14.80 29.88 -1.85
C GLU A 230 15.85 28.81 -2.22
N LEU A 231 15.76 27.62 -1.63
CA LEU A 231 16.70 26.52 -1.88
C LEU A 231 16.68 26.08 -3.36
N VAL A 232 15.51 26.05 -3.96
CA VAL A 232 15.38 25.70 -5.38
C VAL A 232 15.88 26.82 -6.28
N GLU A 233 15.55 28.09 -6.00
CA GLU A 233 16.00 29.24 -6.77
C GLU A 233 17.52 29.45 -6.68
N GLU A 234 18.11 29.16 -5.53
CA GLU A 234 19.57 29.19 -5.35
C GLU A 234 20.30 28.03 -6.06
N GLY A 235 19.58 27.08 -6.61
CA GLY A 235 20.13 25.93 -7.33
C GLY A 235 20.67 24.83 -6.45
N ARG A 236 20.46 24.86 -5.14
CA ARG A 236 20.84 23.77 -4.21
C ARG A 236 20.02 22.52 -4.43
N LEU A 237 18.75 22.70 -4.81
CA LEU A 237 17.81 21.64 -5.14
C LEU A 237 17.19 21.92 -6.49
N ARG A 238 16.94 20.90 -7.27
CA ARG A 238 16.17 20.98 -8.52
C ARG A 238 14.68 20.84 -8.28
N LYS A 239 14.32 20.09 -7.23
CA LYS A 239 12.95 19.87 -6.79
C LYS A 239 12.93 19.58 -5.29
N LEU A 240 11.89 20.06 -4.61
CA LEU A 240 11.63 19.73 -3.20
C LEU A 240 10.12 19.62 -2.97
N VAL A 241 9.67 18.48 -2.47
CA VAL A 241 8.26 18.26 -2.14
C VAL A 241 8.07 18.44 -0.63
N LEU A 242 7.51 19.59 -0.26
CA LEU A 242 7.21 19.91 1.14
C LEU A 242 5.78 19.53 1.48
N ALA A 243 5.63 18.82 2.56
CA ALA A 243 4.35 18.37 3.07
C ALA A 243 3.92 19.16 4.30
N VAL A 244 2.63 19.17 4.54
CA VAL A 244 2.01 19.71 5.74
C VAL A 244 1.01 18.71 6.29
N ARG A 245 0.85 18.70 7.61
CA ARG A 245 -0.10 17.85 8.31
C ARG A 245 -1.18 18.70 8.95
N GLN A 246 -2.43 18.46 8.61
CA GLN A 246 -3.59 19.03 9.23
C GLN A 246 -4.17 18.04 10.23
N GLN A 247 -4.41 18.49 11.47
CA GLN A 247 -5.06 17.69 12.48
C GLN A 247 -6.54 18.03 12.53
N LEU A 248 -7.37 16.98 12.51
CA LEU A 248 -8.81 17.06 12.68
C LEU A 248 -9.18 16.34 13.97
N LEU A 249 -10.03 16.95 14.78
CA LEU A 249 -10.67 16.27 15.90
C LEU A 249 -12.12 15.99 15.52
N LEU A 250 -12.48 14.72 15.56
CA LEU A 250 -13.86 14.28 15.30
C LEU A 250 -14.69 14.39 16.57
N ASP A 251 -16.00 14.50 16.43
CA ASP A 251 -16.92 14.53 17.57
C ASP A 251 -17.10 13.16 18.25
N GLN A 252 -16.77 12.08 17.55
CA GLN A 252 -16.83 10.70 18.03
C GLN A 252 -15.65 9.88 17.49
N PRO A 253 -15.24 8.80 18.19
CA PRO A 253 -14.33 7.83 17.63
C PRO A 253 -14.93 7.17 16.39
N LEU A 254 -14.08 6.77 15.45
CA LEU A 254 -14.48 6.23 14.15
C LEU A 254 -13.70 4.98 13.82
N ASP A 255 -14.38 3.98 13.27
CA ASP A 255 -13.70 2.83 12.66
C ASP A 255 -13.12 3.26 11.30
N PRO A 256 -11.82 3.02 11.05
CA PRO A 256 -11.20 3.37 9.78
C PRO A 256 -11.86 2.71 8.55
N LEU A 257 -12.51 1.56 8.72
CA LEU A 257 -13.24 0.91 7.63
C LEU A 257 -14.40 1.75 7.11
N HIS A 258 -15.01 2.57 7.96
CA HIS A 258 -16.03 3.50 7.53
C HIS A 258 -15.48 4.53 6.52
N LEU A 259 -14.31 5.09 6.82
CA LEU A 259 -13.63 6.03 5.91
C LEU A 259 -13.22 5.36 4.59
N LEU A 260 -12.73 4.13 4.65
CA LEU A 260 -12.35 3.38 3.46
C LEU A 260 -13.53 3.07 2.55
N ALA A 261 -14.69 2.79 3.11
CA ALA A 261 -15.91 2.61 2.33
C ALA A 261 -16.28 3.88 1.55
N GLN A 262 -16.09 5.05 2.14
CA GLN A 262 -16.29 6.33 1.46
C GLN A 262 -15.26 6.55 0.34
N LEU A 263 -14.00 6.23 0.60
CA LEU A 263 -12.95 6.33 -0.42
C LEU A 263 -13.20 5.38 -1.58
N ARG A 264 -13.69 4.18 -1.34
CA ARG A 264 -14.04 3.22 -2.40
C ARG A 264 -15.09 3.81 -3.35
N LEU A 265 -16.12 4.47 -2.82
CA LEU A 265 -17.16 5.09 -3.63
C LEU A 265 -16.63 6.26 -4.47
N ARG A 266 -15.69 7.02 -3.96
CA ARG A 266 -15.25 8.29 -4.55
C ARG A 266 -13.92 8.22 -5.29
N GLN A 267 -13.15 7.14 -5.09
CA GLN A 267 -11.87 6.90 -5.74
C GLN A 267 -11.76 5.48 -6.31
N PRO A 268 -12.62 5.09 -7.26
CA PRO A 268 -12.65 3.72 -7.76
C PRO A 268 -11.39 3.30 -8.52
N GLY A 269 -10.63 4.25 -9.08
CA GLY A 269 -9.42 3.96 -9.86
C GLY A 269 -8.13 3.89 -9.05
N SER A 270 -8.18 4.15 -7.75
CA SER A 270 -7.00 4.11 -6.88
C SER A 270 -6.97 2.82 -6.06
N CYS A 271 -5.85 2.56 -5.38
CA CYS A 271 -5.75 1.50 -4.40
C CYS A 271 -6.08 2.05 -3.01
N ARG A 272 -7.12 1.52 -2.39
CA ARG A 272 -7.50 1.86 -1.01
C ARG A 272 -6.82 0.88 -0.07
N PHE A 273 -6.24 1.41 1.01
CA PHE A 273 -5.44 0.59 1.91
C PHE A 273 -5.69 0.95 3.38
N LEU A 274 -5.47 -0.04 4.24
CA LEU A 274 -5.46 0.09 5.69
C LEU A 274 -4.26 -0.66 6.25
N TRP A 275 -3.53 -0.02 7.16
CA TRP A 275 -2.54 -0.65 8.02
C TRP A 275 -2.83 -0.25 9.45
N GLN A 276 -3.28 -1.18 10.27
CA GLN A 276 -3.66 -0.90 11.65
C GLN A 276 -3.05 -1.90 12.60
N GLN A 277 -2.26 -1.40 13.53
CA GLN A 277 -1.79 -2.18 14.66
C GLN A 277 -2.75 -2.08 15.84
N ALA A 278 -2.76 -3.12 16.66
CA ALA A 278 -3.52 -3.11 17.92
C ALA A 278 -3.07 -1.94 18.81
N GLY A 279 -4.03 -1.15 19.27
CA GLY A 279 -3.79 -0.02 20.17
C GLY A 279 -3.03 1.15 19.58
N GLY A 280 -2.74 1.14 18.28
CA GLY A 280 -2.02 2.19 17.58
C GLY A 280 -2.86 2.93 16.55
N PRO A 281 -2.28 3.97 15.92
CA PRO A 281 -2.95 4.66 14.84
C PRO A 281 -3.16 3.75 13.65
N ALA A 282 -4.26 3.99 12.92
CA ALA A 282 -4.54 3.34 11.65
C ALA A 282 -4.11 4.25 10.50
N LEU A 283 -3.22 3.76 9.64
CA LEU A 283 -2.93 4.39 8.36
C LEU A 283 -4.00 3.96 7.37
N LEU A 284 -4.63 4.91 6.71
CA LEU A 284 -5.62 4.65 5.67
C LEU A 284 -5.50 5.63 4.52
N GLY A 285 -5.89 5.22 3.34
CA GLY A 285 -5.86 6.10 2.19
C GLY A 285 -6.32 5.45 0.90
N ALA A 286 -6.25 6.25 -0.16
CA ALA A 286 -6.56 5.83 -1.53
C ALA A 286 -5.47 6.37 -2.46
N SER A 287 -4.43 5.58 -2.69
CA SER A 287 -3.27 6.02 -3.44
C SER A 287 -3.41 5.82 -4.94
N PRO A 288 -3.20 6.87 -5.74
CA PRO A 288 -3.11 6.76 -7.20
C PRO A 288 -1.71 6.35 -7.67
N GLU A 289 -0.70 6.41 -6.81
CA GLU A 289 0.70 6.33 -7.21
C GLU A 289 1.30 4.96 -6.93
N ARG A 290 1.72 4.30 -7.98
CA ARG A 290 2.42 3.02 -7.94
C ARG A 290 3.92 3.25 -7.83
N LEU A 291 4.53 2.78 -6.73
CA LEU A 291 5.99 2.74 -6.65
C LEU A 291 6.53 1.64 -7.56
N LEU A 292 6.06 0.42 -7.37
CA LEU A 292 6.30 -0.70 -8.28
C LEU A 292 5.22 -1.77 -8.15
N THR A 293 4.99 -2.43 -9.26
CA THR A 293 4.28 -3.72 -9.34
C THR A 293 5.17 -4.68 -10.09
N VAL A 294 5.34 -5.88 -9.55
CA VAL A 294 6.03 -6.97 -10.23
C VAL A 294 5.04 -8.12 -10.39
N ARG A 295 4.80 -8.54 -11.63
CA ARG A 295 3.96 -9.69 -11.95
C ARG A 295 4.66 -10.55 -12.99
N GLN A 296 4.92 -11.80 -12.65
CA GLN A 296 5.58 -12.75 -13.55
C GLN A 296 6.87 -12.15 -14.16
N GLY A 297 7.67 -11.49 -13.32
CA GLY A 297 8.92 -10.88 -13.75
C GLY A 297 8.79 -9.56 -14.52
N GLN A 298 7.58 -9.04 -14.71
CA GLN A 298 7.35 -7.74 -15.36
C GLN A 298 7.15 -6.65 -14.30
N LEU A 299 8.02 -5.66 -14.32
CA LEU A 299 7.95 -4.50 -13.44
C LEU A 299 7.22 -3.36 -14.11
N ARG A 300 6.41 -2.67 -13.35
CA ARG A 300 5.85 -1.36 -13.68
C ARG A 300 6.00 -0.40 -12.52
N SER A 301 6.45 0.81 -12.83
CA SER A 301 6.44 1.97 -11.93
C SER A 301 5.69 3.10 -12.61
N ASP A 302 5.12 4.02 -11.84
CA ASP A 302 4.40 5.18 -12.37
C ASP A 302 5.08 6.47 -11.94
N ALA A 303 5.38 7.34 -12.90
CA ALA A 303 5.65 8.74 -12.63
C ALA A 303 4.32 9.49 -12.58
N LEU A 304 4.03 10.12 -11.46
CA LEU A 304 2.82 10.88 -11.23
C LEU A 304 3.22 12.22 -10.60
N ALA A 305 3.08 13.30 -11.35
CA ALA A 305 3.42 14.64 -10.87
C ALA A 305 2.67 15.69 -11.68
N GLY A 306 2.44 16.84 -11.07
CA GLY A 306 1.52 17.86 -11.59
C GLY A 306 0.09 17.56 -11.16
N THR A 307 -0.64 18.57 -10.72
CA THR A 307 -1.99 18.41 -10.17
C THR A 307 -2.88 19.56 -10.62
N ALA A 308 -4.10 19.22 -11.04
CA ALA A 308 -5.15 20.17 -11.30
C ALA A 308 -6.50 19.59 -10.87
N PRO A 309 -7.49 20.45 -10.54
CA PRO A 309 -8.85 19.97 -10.32
C PRO A 309 -9.44 19.45 -11.64
N VAL A 310 -10.37 18.49 -11.52
CA VAL A 310 -11.16 18.03 -12.66
C VAL A 310 -11.96 19.20 -13.23
N GLY A 311 -11.92 19.37 -14.54
CA GLY A 311 -12.65 20.44 -15.23
C GLY A 311 -11.89 20.98 -16.44
N PRO A 312 -12.35 22.10 -17.04
CA PRO A 312 -11.76 22.66 -18.28
C PRO A 312 -10.29 23.04 -18.15
N THR A 313 -9.82 23.36 -16.93
CA THR A 313 -8.44 23.78 -16.69
C THR A 313 -7.46 22.58 -16.59
N ALA A 314 -7.95 21.36 -16.48
CA ALA A 314 -7.11 20.17 -16.36
C ALA A 314 -6.19 19.97 -17.57
N GLU A 315 -6.67 20.27 -18.78
CA GLU A 315 -5.86 20.16 -20.00
C GLU A 315 -4.66 21.12 -20.03
N LEU A 316 -4.70 22.18 -19.24
CA LEU A 316 -3.60 23.14 -19.14
C LEU A 316 -2.34 22.50 -18.53
N LEU A 317 -2.48 21.39 -17.77
CA LEU A 317 -1.32 20.64 -17.25
C LEU A 317 -0.39 20.18 -18.37
N THR A 318 -0.93 19.74 -19.50
CA THR A 318 -0.13 19.26 -20.64
C THR A 318 0.60 20.38 -21.36
N ARG A 319 0.21 21.63 -21.12
CA ARG A 319 0.78 22.84 -21.74
C ARG A 319 1.63 23.67 -20.78
N SER A 320 1.55 23.41 -19.48
CA SER A 320 2.32 24.12 -18.48
C SER A 320 3.78 23.66 -18.52
N ASP A 321 4.70 24.58 -18.84
CA ASP A 321 6.13 24.27 -18.85
C ASP A 321 6.63 23.87 -17.46
N LYS A 322 6.13 24.51 -16.41
CA LYS A 322 6.45 24.16 -15.01
C LYS A 322 6.04 22.74 -14.68
N ASP A 323 4.79 22.37 -14.95
CA ASP A 323 4.26 21.05 -14.62
C ASP A 323 4.93 19.96 -15.46
N ARG A 324 5.17 20.21 -16.73
CA ARG A 324 5.90 19.29 -17.61
C ARG A 324 7.34 19.07 -17.14
N HIS A 325 8.02 20.15 -16.75
CA HIS A 325 9.39 20.07 -16.23
C HIS A 325 9.43 19.27 -14.93
N GLU A 326 8.55 19.55 -13.97
CA GLU A 326 8.43 18.79 -12.73
C GLU A 326 8.19 17.31 -13.00
N HIS A 327 7.27 17.01 -13.91
CA HIS A 327 6.95 15.63 -14.28
C HIS A 327 8.15 14.90 -14.90
N GLU A 328 8.86 15.54 -15.83
CA GLU A 328 10.02 14.93 -16.50
C GLU A 328 11.16 14.63 -15.53
N LEU A 329 11.36 15.45 -14.51
CA LEU A 329 12.34 15.16 -13.44
C LEU A 329 12.03 13.83 -12.75
N VAL A 330 10.76 13.54 -12.51
CA VAL A 330 10.33 12.27 -11.89
C VAL A 330 10.54 11.11 -12.85
N VAL A 331 10.13 11.25 -14.10
CA VAL A 331 10.30 10.21 -15.14
C VAL A 331 11.77 9.83 -15.32
N GLU A 332 12.63 10.82 -15.46
CA GLU A 332 14.08 10.62 -15.63
C GLU A 332 14.68 9.93 -14.41
N ALA A 333 14.31 10.35 -13.20
CA ALA A 333 14.84 9.75 -11.97
C ALA A 333 14.46 8.27 -11.84
N ILE A 334 13.21 7.92 -12.11
CA ILE A 334 12.76 6.51 -12.08
C ILE A 334 13.49 5.70 -13.16
N THR A 335 13.58 6.24 -14.38
CA THR A 335 14.25 5.58 -15.50
C THR A 335 15.72 5.33 -15.19
N ASP A 336 16.42 6.33 -14.65
CA ASP A 336 17.85 6.25 -14.33
C ASP A 336 18.12 5.22 -13.23
N VAL A 337 17.26 5.15 -12.20
CA VAL A 337 17.35 4.14 -11.13
C VAL A 337 17.21 2.73 -11.71
N LEU A 338 16.22 2.50 -12.55
CA LEU A 338 15.97 1.20 -13.15
C LEU A 338 17.11 0.78 -14.10
N ARG A 339 17.63 1.71 -14.89
CA ARG A 339 18.78 1.47 -15.77
C ARG A 339 20.05 1.16 -14.97
N ALA A 340 20.30 1.87 -13.88
CA ALA A 340 21.43 1.60 -12.99
C ALA A 340 21.34 0.21 -12.36
N ALA A 341 20.14 -0.33 -12.18
CA ALA A 341 19.90 -1.70 -11.72
C ALA A 341 20.06 -2.76 -12.83
N GLY A 342 20.39 -2.36 -14.05
CA GLY A 342 20.59 -3.26 -15.18
C GLY A 342 19.35 -3.54 -16.02
N LEU A 343 18.28 -2.77 -15.82
CA LEU A 343 17.02 -2.99 -16.53
C LEU A 343 16.92 -2.14 -17.79
N THR A 344 16.29 -2.70 -18.82
CA THR A 344 15.89 -1.96 -20.02
C THR A 344 14.49 -1.43 -19.84
N THR A 345 14.36 -0.10 -19.83
CA THR A 345 13.08 0.56 -19.56
C THR A 345 12.31 0.90 -20.83
N ARG A 346 11.00 0.89 -20.72
CA ARG A 346 10.06 1.34 -21.75
C ARG A 346 9.09 2.33 -21.17
N ARG A 347 8.82 3.40 -21.91
CA ARG A 347 7.83 4.41 -21.52
C ARG A 347 7.24 5.10 -22.75
N PRO A 348 6.02 5.65 -22.64
CA PRO A 348 5.50 6.55 -23.67
C PRO A 348 6.37 7.82 -23.79
N ARG A 349 6.40 8.40 -24.95
CA ARG A 349 7.19 9.61 -25.23
C ARG A 349 6.66 10.84 -24.48
N HIS A 350 5.33 10.92 -24.30
CA HIS A 350 4.65 12.04 -23.66
C HIS A 350 3.79 11.57 -22.51
N PRO A 351 3.68 12.37 -21.42
CA PRO A 351 2.75 12.06 -20.35
C PRO A 351 1.30 12.19 -20.85
N ARG A 352 0.42 11.45 -20.18
CA ARG A 352 -1.03 11.54 -20.36
C ARG A 352 -1.67 12.10 -19.10
N LEU A 353 -2.93 12.53 -19.21
CA LEU A 353 -3.72 12.92 -18.06
C LEU A 353 -4.31 11.67 -17.41
N ALA A 354 -4.18 11.57 -16.09
CA ALA A 354 -4.80 10.52 -15.30
C ALA A 354 -5.71 11.14 -14.25
N ARG A 355 -6.98 10.75 -14.25
CA ARG A 355 -7.95 11.20 -13.27
C ARG A 355 -8.01 10.25 -12.08
N HIS A 356 -7.89 10.80 -10.88
CA HIS A 356 -8.08 10.09 -9.62
C HIS A 356 -9.02 10.90 -8.71
N GLY A 357 -10.29 10.47 -8.66
CA GLY A 357 -11.32 11.22 -7.94
C GLY A 357 -11.55 12.59 -8.55
N GLN A 358 -11.36 13.63 -7.77
CA GLN A 358 -11.55 15.04 -8.17
C GLN A 358 -10.25 15.72 -8.65
N LEU A 359 -9.18 14.96 -8.75
CA LEU A 359 -7.88 15.48 -9.19
C LEU A 359 -7.43 14.81 -10.48
N VAL A 360 -6.68 15.59 -11.29
CA VAL A 360 -6.03 15.12 -12.52
C VAL A 360 -4.53 15.34 -12.36
N HIS A 361 -3.75 14.38 -12.83
CA HIS A 361 -2.29 14.42 -12.80
C HIS A 361 -1.70 14.11 -14.17
N LEU A 362 -0.47 14.58 -14.40
CA LEU A 362 0.36 14.03 -15.46
C LEU A 362 0.85 12.66 -15.03
N HIS A 363 0.79 11.69 -15.94
CA HIS A 363 1.11 10.30 -15.67
C HIS A 363 1.94 9.70 -16.81
N THR A 364 3.04 9.04 -16.43
CA THR A 364 3.88 8.27 -17.34
C THR A 364 4.16 6.90 -16.73
N PRO A 365 3.61 5.81 -17.30
CA PRO A 365 3.97 4.46 -16.88
C PRO A 365 5.37 4.09 -17.40
N ILE A 366 6.15 3.44 -16.57
CA ILE A 366 7.50 2.97 -16.88
C ILE A 366 7.54 1.47 -16.61
N SER A 367 7.93 0.69 -17.60
CA SER A 367 7.98 -0.76 -17.48
C SER A 367 9.35 -1.34 -17.82
N ALA A 368 9.63 -2.50 -17.26
CA ALA A 368 10.86 -3.25 -17.50
C ALA A 368 10.64 -4.73 -17.18
N ALA A 369 11.39 -5.61 -17.86
CA ALA A 369 11.45 -7.02 -17.51
C ALA A 369 12.56 -7.24 -16.50
N LEU A 370 12.26 -7.96 -15.41
CA LEU A 370 13.26 -8.39 -14.43
C LEU A 370 14.06 -9.57 -14.98
N GLU A 371 15.33 -9.64 -14.64
CA GLU A 371 16.19 -10.79 -14.88
C GLU A 371 16.39 -11.56 -13.56
N ASP A 372 17.23 -11.02 -12.68
CA ASP A 372 17.55 -11.59 -11.36
C ASP A 372 17.36 -10.61 -10.19
N GLN A 373 16.87 -9.40 -10.50
CA GLN A 373 16.68 -8.37 -9.48
C GLN A 373 15.55 -8.75 -8.52
N GLN A 374 15.77 -8.50 -7.24
CA GLN A 374 14.75 -8.69 -6.21
C GLN A 374 13.81 -7.49 -6.15
N PRO A 375 12.48 -7.70 -6.03
CA PRO A 375 11.52 -6.59 -6.02
C PRO A 375 11.80 -5.53 -4.96
N LEU A 376 12.12 -5.93 -3.71
CA LEU A 376 12.35 -4.96 -2.65
C LEU A 376 13.71 -4.26 -2.75
N SER A 377 14.68 -4.85 -3.44
CA SER A 377 15.93 -4.15 -3.79
C SER A 377 15.67 -3.00 -4.76
N LEU A 378 14.78 -3.22 -5.73
CA LEU A 378 14.35 -2.17 -6.65
C LEU A 378 13.52 -1.10 -5.93
N ALA A 379 12.65 -1.50 -5.02
CA ALA A 379 11.91 -0.56 -4.18
C ALA A 379 12.85 0.32 -3.34
N ALA A 380 13.91 -0.25 -2.77
CA ALA A 380 14.93 0.50 -2.04
C ALA A 380 15.62 1.56 -2.92
N ALA A 381 15.91 1.21 -4.16
CA ALA A 381 16.53 2.12 -5.11
C ALA A 381 15.55 3.22 -5.57
N LEU A 382 14.28 2.90 -5.74
CA LEU A 382 13.24 3.85 -6.19
C LEU A 382 12.79 4.80 -5.09
N HIS A 383 12.69 4.32 -3.84
CA HIS A 383 12.14 5.12 -2.73
C HIS A 383 13.21 6.01 -2.08
N PRO A 384 12.87 7.27 -1.83
CA PRO A 384 11.71 8.01 -2.33
C PRO A 384 11.97 8.59 -3.73
N THR A 385 10.94 8.60 -4.58
CA THR A 385 11.04 9.28 -5.86
C THR A 385 10.98 10.79 -5.69
N PRO A 386 11.38 11.58 -6.70
CA PRO A 386 11.22 13.03 -6.65
C PRO A 386 9.77 13.51 -6.65
N ALA A 387 8.80 12.62 -6.90
CA ALA A 387 7.38 12.94 -6.78
C ALA A 387 6.97 13.24 -5.34
N VAL A 388 7.70 12.70 -4.34
CA VAL A 388 7.37 12.84 -2.91
C VAL A 388 8.52 13.38 -2.06
N ALA A 389 9.74 13.45 -2.59
CA ALA A 389 10.91 13.96 -1.87
C ALA A 389 11.56 15.13 -2.58
N GLY A 390 12.33 14.87 -3.61
CA GLY A 390 13.03 15.89 -4.39
C GLY A 390 14.31 15.39 -5.04
N LEU A 391 15.04 16.34 -5.61
CA LEU A 391 16.31 16.11 -6.29
C LEU A 391 17.32 17.23 -5.95
N PRO A 392 18.59 16.94 -5.73
CA PRO A 392 19.14 15.61 -5.49
C PRO A 392 18.55 14.96 -4.25
N ARG A 393 18.43 13.64 -4.25
CA ARG A 393 17.71 12.91 -3.18
C ARG A 393 18.28 13.19 -1.79
N ARG A 394 19.60 13.08 -1.62
CA ARG A 394 20.24 13.24 -0.31
C ARG A 394 19.99 14.63 0.30
N GLU A 395 20.18 15.66 -0.50
CA GLU A 395 19.98 17.06 -0.08
C GLU A 395 18.49 17.34 0.16
N ALA A 396 17.62 16.80 -0.66
CA ALA A 396 16.17 16.91 -0.47
C ALA A 396 15.74 16.24 0.84
N MET A 397 16.21 15.03 1.13
CA MET A 397 15.90 14.33 2.38
C MET A 397 16.37 15.11 3.61
N ALA A 398 17.56 15.69 3.55
CA ALA A 398 18.08 16.54 4.63
C ALA A 398 17.23 17.80 4.82
N ALA A 399 16.81 18.44 3.73
CA ALA A 399 15.94 19.62 3.77
C ALA A 399 14.56 19.26 4.37
N LEU A 400 13.97 18.14 4.03
CA LEU A 400 12.70 17.68 4.58
C LEU A 400 12.79 17.47 6.10
N ARG A 401 13.85 16.82 6.57
CA ARG A 401 14.11 16.65 8.02
C ARG A 401 14.20 17.98 8.76
N SER A 402 14.83 18.97 8.15
CA SER A 402 15.05 20.30 8.74
C SER A 402 13.81 21.17 8.69
N LEU A 403 13.03 21.12 7.61
CA LEU A 403 11.95 22.07 7.34
C LEU A 403 10.57 21.60 7.79
N GLU A 404 10.26 20.33 7.66
CA GLU A 404 8.96 19.81 8.08
C GLU A 404 8.90 19.67 9.60
N PRO A 405 7.90 20.31 10.26
CA PRO A 405 7.82 20.31 11.72
C PRO A 405 7.12 19.06 12.29
N PHE A 406 7.06 17.98 11.52
CA PHE A 406 6.44 16.71 11.92
C PHE A 406 7.21 15.52 11.34
N GLU A 407 7.04 14.37 11.94
CA GLU A 407 7.56 13.11 11.46
C GLU A 407 6.60 12.56 10.38
N ARG A 408 7.09 12.31 9.16
CA ARG A 408 6.25 11.76 8.09
C ARG A 408 5.69 10.38 8.43
N GLY A 409 6.47 9.55 9.11
CA GLY A 409 6.08 8.17 9.39
C GLY A 409 5.79 7.41 8.10
N TYR A 410 4.58 6.89 7.96
CA TYR A 410 4.15 6.16 6.77
C TYR A 410 3.82 7.06 5.57
N TYR A 411 3.60 8.35 5.80
CA TYR A 411 3.23 9.26 4.71
C TYR A 411 4.27 9.28 3.60
N ALA A 412 3.82 9.11 2.37
CA ALA A 412 4.62 9.08 1.15
C ALA A 412 5.64 7.91 1.08
N ALA A 413 5.47 6.92 1.94
CA ALA A 413 6.31 5.73 1.99
C ALA A 413 5.62 4.53 1.31
N PRO A 414 6.38 3.48 0.95
CA PRO A 414 5.80 2.30 0.33
C PRO A 414 4.93 1.49 1.28
N ILE A 415 3.79 1.03 0.77
CA ILE A 415 2.90 0.08 1.42
C ILE A 415 2.40 -0.95 0.41
N GLY A 416 2.29 -2.19 0.81
CA GLY A 416 1.75 -3.25 -0.04
C GLY A 416 2.07 -4.65 0.43
N TRP A 417 2.40 -5.52 -0.52
CA TRP A 417 2.59 -6.95 -0.25
C TRP A 417 3.54 -7.60 -1.26
N ILE A 418 4.07 -8.75 -0.88
CA ILE A 418 4.81 -9.67 -1.73
C ILE A 418 4.27 -11.09 -1.52
N ASP A 419 4.08 -11.86 -2.60
CA ASP A 419 3.57 -13.22 -2.53
C ASP A 419 4.68 -14.28 -2.62
N SER A 420 4.28 -15.54 -2.52
CA SER A 420 5.19 -16.69 -2.52
C SER A 420 5.93 -16.92 -3.83
N GLU A 421 5.49 -16.35 -4.93
CA GLU A 421 6.14 -16.42 -6.24
C GLU A 421 6.95 -15.15 -6.58
N GLY A 422 6.99 -14.20 -5.67
CA GLY A 422 7.71 -12.94 -5.84
C GLY A 422 6.90 -11.84 -6.50
N ASP A 423 5.64 -12.07 -6.83
CA ASP A 423 4.76 -11.00 -7.26
C ASP A 423 4.60 -9.98 -6.12
N THR A 424 4.66 -8.71 -6.47
CA THR A 424 4.76 -7.62 -5.49
C THR A 424 3.91 -6.44 -5.95
N GLU A 425 3.24 -5.80 -5.02
CA GLU A 425 2.63 -4.49 -5.22
C GLU A 425 3.03 -3.56 -4.09
N LEU A 426 3.58 -2.40 -4.46
CA LEU A 426 3.87 -1.32 -3.53
C LEU A 426 3.31 -0.01 -4.07
N ARG A 427 2.46 0.62 -3.27
CA ARG A 427 1.94 1.96 -3.52
C ARG A 427 2.66 2.98 -2.64
N VAL A 428 2.73 4.20 -3.12
CA VAL A 428 3.19 5.33 -2.32
C VAL A 428 2.02 5.82 -1.47
N ALA A 429 2.17 5.82 -0.15
CA ALA A 429 1.09 6.15 0.80
C ALA A 429 0.82 7.66 0.83
N ILE A 430 0.25 8.17 -0.23
CA ILE A 430 -0.28 9.52 -0.37
C ILE A 430 -1.81 9.48 -0.46
N ARG A 431 -2.48 10.62 -0.42
CA ARG A 431 -3.93 10.70 -0.29
C ARG A 431 -4.39 9.87 0.89
N SER A 432 -3.76 10.09 2.02
CA SER A 432 -3.84 9.24 3.18
C SER A 432 -3.99 10.04 4.46
N GLY A 433 -4.43 9.36 5.49
CA GLY A 433 -4.53 9.90 6.84
C GLY A 433 -4.14 8.86 7.88
N SER A 434 -3.94 9.34 9.09
CA SER A 434 -3.71 8.53 10.28
C SER A 434 -4.85 8.78 11.26
N LEU A 435 -5.54 7.72 11.66
CA LEU A 435 -6.68 7.80 12.57
C LEU A 435 -6.38 7.09 13.88
N GLN A 436 -6.55 7.79 14.99
CA GLN A 436 -6.49 7.20 16.32
C GLN A 436 -7.60 7.79 17.19
N GLY A 437 -8.62 6.95 17.50
CA GLY A 437 -9.79 7.40 18.24
C GLY A 437 -10.55 8.49 17.48
N ARG A 438 -10.55 9.70 18.05
CA ARG A 438 -11.18 10.89 17.48
C ARG A 438 -10.22 11.76 16.66
N ARG A 439 -8.92 11.44 16.65
CA ARG A 439 -7.91 12.21 15.94
C ARG A 439 -7.69 11.67 14.56
N LEU A 440 -7.86 12.52 13.56
CA LEU A 440 -7.53 12.22 12.18
C LEU A 440 -6.48 13.23 11.69
N GLU A 441 -5.33 12.74 11.25
CA GLU A 441 -4.27 13.56 10.67
C GLU A 441 -4.25 13.35 9.17
N LEU A 442 -4.41 14.43 8.41
CA LEU A 442 -4.32 14.44 6.95
C LEU A 442 -3.03 15.12 6.53
N THR A 443 -2.33 14.52 5.58
CA THR A 443 -1.05 15.05 5.08
C THR A 443 -1.11 15.23 3.57
N ALA A 444 -0.62 16.35 3.09
CA ALA A 444 -0.49 16.65 1.66
C ALA A 444 0.75 17.46 1.40
N GLY A 445 1.30 17.35 0.19
CA GLY A 445 2.50 18.05 -0.21
C GLY A 445 2.38 18.69 -1.58
N ALA A 446 3.27 19.64 -1.84
CA ALA A 446 3.43 20.29 -3.13
C ALA A 446 4.89 20.28 -3.56
N GLY A 447 5.14 20.01 -4.84
CA GLY A 447 6.47 19.98 -5.42
C GLY A 447 6.94 21.37 -5.83
N LEU A 448 8.04 21.82 -5.24
CA LEU A 448 8.69 23.08 -5.57
C LEU A 448 9.77 22.84 -6.62
N VAL A 449 9.69 23.60 -7.70
CA VAL A 449 10.70 23.68 -8.76
C VAL A 449 11.01 25.14 -9.02
N ARG A 450 12.03 25.40 -9.84
CA ARG A 450 12.30 26.78 -10.28
C ARG A 450 11.06 27.41 -10.90
N GLY A 451 10.69 28.60 -10.49
CA GLY A 451 9.48 29.30 -10.89
C GLY A 451 8.24 29.01 -10.05
N SER A 452 8.34 28.18 -9.02
CA SER A 452 7.24 27.96 -8.07
C SER A 452 6.94 29.22 -7.28
N ALA A 453 5.65 29.50 -7.09
CA ALA A 453 5.16 30.66 -6.32
C ALA A 453 4.51 30.19 -5.04
N VAL A 454 4.88 30.78 -3.91
CA VAL A 454 4.41 30.38 -2.55
C VAL A 454 2.88 30.28 -2.49
N GLU A 455 2.16 31.29 -2.92
CA GLU A 455 0.70 31.32 -2.83
C GLU A 455 0.03 30.24 -3.70
N ARG A 456 0.58 29.94 -4.85
CA ARG A 456 0.09 28.89 -5.72
C ARG A 456 0.27 27.50 -5.10
N GLU A 457 1.42 27.27 -4.47
CA GLU A 457 1.71 25.99 -3.81
C GLU A 457 0.85 25.79 -2.55
N LEU A 458 0.57 26.85 -1.79
CA LEU A 458 -0.38 26.80 -0.69
C LEU A 458 -1.79 26.46 -1.19
N ALA A 459 -2.21 27.05 -2.31
CA ALA A 459 -3.50 26.75 -2.92
C ALA A 459 -3.61 25.29 -3.38
N GLU A 460 -2.53 24.73 -3.95
CA GLU A 460 -2.48 23.31 -4.34
C GLU A 460 -2.64 22.39 -3.13
N VAL A 461 -1.94 22.65 -2.05
CA VAL A 461 -2.04 21.85 -0.82
C VAL A 461 -3.44 21.97 -0.20
N ALA A 462 -4.00 23.18 -0.17
CA ALA A 462 -5.37 23.41 0.32
C ALA A 462 -6.38 22.60 -0.51
N LEU A 463 -6.21 22.56 -1.83
CA LEU A 463 -7.03 21.74 -2.73
C LEU A 463 -6.92 20.25 -2.39
N LYS A 464 -5.71 19.75 -2.23
CA LYS A 464 -5.48 18.32 -1.90
C LYS A 464 -6.09 17.94 -0.56
N LEU A 465 -5.91 18.75 0.48
CA LEU A 465 -6.50 18.52 1.80
C LEU A 465 -8.03 18.59 1.75
N GLY A 466 -8.58 19.57 1.05
CA GLY A 466 -10.03 19.75 0.91
C GLY A 466 -10.69 18.59 0.14
N VAL A 467 -10.06 18.15 -0.95
CA VAL A 467 -10.55 17.00 -1.73
C VAL A 467 -10.53 15.72 -0.90
N LEU A 468 -9.44 15.46 -0.17
CA LEU A 468 -9.35 14.28 0.68
C LEU A 468 -10.42 14.30 1.77
N GLN A 469 -10.65 15.44 2.41
CA GLN A 469 -11.69 15.59 3.42
C GLN A 469 -13.09 15.36 2.87
N GLN A 470 -13.39 15.86 1.66
CA GLN A 470 -14.66 15.61 0.97
C GLN A 470 -14.84 14.13 0.63
N GLN A 471 -13.77 13.47 0.17
CA GLN A 471 -13.80 12.05 -0.18
C GLN A 471 -14.01 11.15 1.04
N LEU A 472 -13.55 11.57 2.22
CA LEU A 472 -13.81 10.90 3.48
C LEU A 472 -15.22 11.15 4.01
N ASP A 473 -15.99 12.05 3.39
CA ASP A 473 -17.36 12.43 3.75
C ASP A 473 -17.46 12.87 5.21
N LEU A 474 -16.59 13.76 5.62
CA LEU A 474 -16.58 14.29 6.97
C LEU A 474 -17.23 15.68 7.00
N PRO A 475 -18.48 15.80 7.46
CA PRO A 475 -19.13 17.09 7.58
C PRO A 475 -18.55 17.93 8.70
N HIS A 476 -18.70 19.25 8.60
CA HIS A 476 -18.48 20.11 9.73
C HIS A 476 -19.56 19.91 10.79
N CYS A 477 -19.16 19.93 12.04
CA CYS A 477 -20.13 20.04 13.11
C CYS A 477 -20.82 21.41 12.98
N GLU A 478 -22.13 21.40 12.67
CA GLU A 478 -22.95 22.60 12.80
C GLU A 478 -23.14 22.87 14.27
N SER A 479 -22.18 23.50 14.89
CA SER A 479 -22.45 23.88 16.23
C SER A 479 -21.62 25.01 16.69
N LEU A 480 -22.27 25.62 17.54
CA LEU A 480 -21.86 26.75 18.38
C LEU A 480 -22.03 28.04 17.59
N ARG A 481 -23.30 28.30 17.28
CA ARG A 481 -23.82 29.67 17.35
C ARG A 481 -23.94 30.10 18.80
#